data_9440a19908b685faacda405806fa005e
#
_entry.id   9440a19908b685faacda405806fa005e
#
_cell.length_a   1.000
_cell.length_b   1.000
_cell.length_c   1.000
_cell.angle_alpha   90.00
_cell.angle_beta   90.00
_cell.angle_gamma   90.00
#
_symmetry.space_group_name_H-M   'P 1'
#
loop_
_entity.id
_entity.type
_entity.pdbx_description
1 polymer ?
#
loop_
_entity_poly.entity_id
_entity_poly.type
_entity_poly.pdbx_seq_one_letter_code
_entity_poly.pdbx_strand_id
1 'polypeptide(L)'
;EGNWTLGDLTRQMYVSRDLGVGHAHFRSYFLTSNKQGVYDFEKQFNAALSLPPKMQGVVSTAATPYPVNASLVDRRDDNSATLAWKAVSPYYNIYASYSYPVDTEDARNLLFTRYSGQSLQLRNVNPNLYFAVRGLDRYGHETPALQENVKSSKLSASHTMLLQNDGQYLTLPAAVKLTDADHYVILSLQGVILRIISAKPVRNNQLFIGDLSNGMYSLKVYNHKKKSFPMGAFMVRRKS
;
A
#
# COMPACT_ATOMS: atom_id res chain seq x y z
N GLU A 1 39.00 -8.59 4.90
CA GLU A 1 37.62 -8.12 4.86
C GLU A 1 37.57 -6.89 3.95
N GLY A 2 36.83 -7.00 2.84
CA GLY A 2 36.72 -5.91 1.87
C GLY A 2 36.00 -4.70 2.47
N ASN A 3 36.42 -3.49 2.14
CA ASN A 3 35.78 -2.24 2.51
C ASN A 3 34.52 -2.03 1.64
N TRP A 4 33.47 -2.82 1.88
CA TRP A 4 32.20 -2.66 1.21
C TRP A 4 31.52 -1.36 1.66
N THR A 5 31.07 -0.57 0.71
CA THR A 5 30.26 0.62 0.97
C THR A 5 28.78 0.27 0.95
N LEU A 6 27.93 1.14 1.50
CA LEU A 6 26.48 1.00 1.35
C LEU A 6 26.08 0.91 -0.13
N GLY A 7 26.74 1.69 -0.99
CA GLY A 7 26.47 1.68 -2.44
C GLY A 7 26.71 0.32 -3.09
N ASP A 8 27.74 -0.40 -2.68
CA ASP A 8 28.03 -1.74 -3.19
C ASP A 8 26.96 -2.75 -2.78
N LEU A 9 26.53 -2.69 -1.52
CA LEU A 9 25.50 -3.57 -0.98
C LEU A 9 24.14 -3.29 -1.64
N THR A 10 23.74 -2.03 -1.73
CA THR A 10 22.47 -1.66 -2.33
C THR A 10 22.40 -2.03 -3.80
N ARG A 11 23.51 -1.87 -4.54
CA ARG A 11 23.59 -2.31 -5.94
C ARG A 11 23.35 -3.83 -6.06
N GLN A 12 23.95 -4.65 -5.21
CA GLN A 12 23.74 -6.11 -5.22
C GLN A 12 22.27 -6.45 -4.94
N MET A 13 21.63 -5.75 -4.01
CA MET A 13 20.23 -5.98 -3.71
C MET A 13 19.32 -5.61 -4.89
N TYR A 14 19.59 -4.50 -5.57
CA TYR A 14 18.85 -4.14 -6.78
C TYR A 14 19.04 -5.17 -7.90
N VAL A 15 20.25 -5.63 -8.16
CA VAL A 15 20.53 -6.68 -9.14
C VAL A 15 19.79 -7.97 -8.80
N SER A 16 19.81 -8.40 -7.53
CA SER A 16 19.07 -9.59 -7.08
C SER A 16 17.56 -9.44 -7.31
N ARG A 17 17.01 -8.28 -7.05
CA ARG A 17 15.58 -7.99 -7.30
C ARG A 17 15.25 -8.01 -8.80
N ASP A 18 16.09 -7.39 -9.64
CA ASP A 18 15.89 -7.35 -11.09
C ASP A 18 15.96 -8.74 -11.71
N LEU A 19 16.78 -9.62 -11.15
CA LEU A 19 16.86 -11.03 -11.51
C LEU A 19 15.74 -11.89 -10.93
N GLY A 20 14.86 -11.32 -10.09
CA GLY A 20 13.78 -12.05 -9.44
C GLY A 20 14.25 -13.05 -8.38
N VAL A 21 15.46 -12.89 -7.85
CA VAL A 21 16.02 -13.74 -6.78
C VAL A 21 16.05 -12.97 -5.47
N GLY A 22 16.00 -13.71 -4.37
CA GLY A 22 16.13 -13.15 -3.03
C GLY A 22 17.59 -12.85 -2.68
N HIS A 23 17.79 -12.18 -1.56
CA HIS A 23 19.10 -11.98 -0.97
C HIS A 23 19.08 -12.37 0.52
N ALA A 24 20.25 -12.68 1.06
CA ALA A 24 20.44 -12.95 2.47
C ALA A 24 21.69 -12.24 2.97
N HIS A 25 21.57 -11.59 4.13
CA HIS A 25 22.70 -10.94 4.78
C HIS A 25 23.44 -11.92 5.68
N PHE A 26 24.72 -12.03 5.48
CA PHE A 26 25.59 -12.75 6.40
C PHE A 26 25.90 -11.84 7.60
N ARG A 27 25.52 -12.28 8.80
CA ARG A 27 25.57 -11.60 10.10
C ARG A 27 24.49 -10.51 10.27
N SER A 28 23.52 -10.82 11.11
CA SER A 28 22.48 -9.88 11.54
C SER A 28 23.05 -8.63 12.23
N TYR A 29 24.28 -8.68 12.76
CA TYR A 29 24.95 -7.55 13.42
C TYR A 29 24.96 -6.28 12.56
N PHE A 30 25.16 -6.38 11.24
CA PHE A 30 25.17 -5.21 10.37
C PHE A 30 23.80 -4.52 10.29
N LEU A 31 22.73 -5.30 10.37
CA LEU A 31 21.37 -4.78 10.42
C LEU A 31 21.04 -4.19 11.78
N THR A 32 21.31 -4.93 12.88
CA THR A 32 20.97 -4.50 14.24
C THR A 32 21.78 -3.27 14.69
N SER A 33 23.00 -3.11 14.21
CA SER A 33 23.83 -1.93 14.47
C SER A 33 23.66 -0.80 13.45
N ASN A 34 22.80 -0.98 12.45
CA ASN A 34 22.62 -0.05 11.33
C ASN A 34 23.94 0.41 10.69
N LYS A 35 24.92 -0.50 10.60
CA LYS A 35 26.26 -0.17 10.11
C LYS A 35 26.14 0.39 8.68
N GLN A 36 26.71 1.56 8.45
CA GLN A 36 26.64 2.30 7.18
C GLN A 36 25.22 2.62 6.69
N GLY A 37 24.18 2.54 7.52
CA GLY A 37 22.81 2.79 7.14
C GLY A 37 22.11 1.61 6.43
N VAL A 38 22.63 0.40 6.52
CA VAL A 38 22.07 -0.80 5.88
C VAL A 38 20.66 -1.09 6.37
N TYR A 39 20.38 -0.97 7.66
CA TYR A 39 19.04 -1.17 8.21
C TYR A 39 18.02 -0.17 7.65
N ASP A 40 18.39 1.11 7.58
CA ASP A 40 17.51 2.15 7.06
C ASP A 40 17.22 1.92 5.56
N PHE A 41 18.23 1.50 4.82
CA PHE A 41 18.04 1.12 3.41
C PHE A 41 17.14 -0.09 3.27
N GLU A 42 17.36 -1.17 4.03
CA GLU A 42 16.53 -2.38 4.01
C GLU A 42 15.06 -2.07 4.33
N LYS A 43 14.83 -1.23 5.32
CA LYS A 43 13.48 -0.80 5.69
C LYS A 43 12.77 -0.10 4.54
N GLN A 44 13.49 0.67 3.74
CA GLN A 44 12.93 1.33 2.55
C GLN A 44 12.80 0.36 1.37
N PHE A 45 13.81 -0.46 1.15
CA PHE A 45 13.87 -1.42 0.04
C PHE A 45 12.76 -2.47 0.13
N ASN A 46 12.46 -2.94 1.35
CA ASN A 46 11.43 -3.93 1.65
C ASN A 46 10.15 -3.31 2.23
N ALA A 47 9.90 -2.02 2.01
CA ALA A 47 8.73 -1.33 2.56
C ALA A 47 7.40 -1.81 1.94
N ALA A 48 7.42 -2.31 0.70
CA ALA A 48 6.24 -2.85 0.05
C ALA A 48 5.96 -4.29 0.52
N LEU A 49 4.69 -4.60 0.74
CA LEU A 49 4.27 -5.97 0.96
C LEU A 49 4.52 -6.81 -0.29
N SER A 50 4.92 -8.05 -0.10
CA SER A 50 5.07 -9.03 -1.17
C SER A 50 4.36 -10.33 -0.81
N LEU A 51 3.90 -11.03 -1.83
CA LEU A 51 3.34 -12.36 -1.66
C LEU A 51 4.47 -13.36 -1.37
N PRO A 52 4.28 -14.29 -0.42
CA PRO A 52 5.21 -15.39 -0.28
C PRO A 52 5.24 -16.21 -1.58
N PRO A 53 6.41 -16.68 -2.03
CA PRO A 53 6.50 -17.52 -3.21
C PRO A 53 5.63 -18.77 -3.05
N LYS A 54 4.93 -19.15 -4.12
CA LYS A 54 4.20 -20.41 -4.16
C LYS A 54 5.20 -21.57 -4.06
N MET A 55 4.94 -22.53 -3.20
CA MET A 55 5.75 -23.73 -3.11
C MET A 55 5.47 -24.63 -4.33
N GLN A 56 6.39 -24.64 -5.27
CA GLN A 56 6.30 -25.49 -6.45
C GLN A 56 6.43 -26.96 -6.04
N GLY A 57 5.60 -27.84 -6.66
CA GLY A 57 5.63 -29.28 -6.40
C GLY A 57 4.88 -29.73 -5.16
N VAL A 58 4.37 -28.83 -4.33
CA VAL A 58 3.47 -29.18 -3.23
C VAL A 58 2.04 -29.06 -3.74
N VAL A 59 1.47 -30.19 -4.12
CA VAL A 59 0.03 -30.26 -4.40
C VAL A 59 -0.67 -30.19 -3.05
N SER A 60 -1.38 -29.10 -2.79
CA SER A 60 -2.27 -29.03 -1.65
C SER A 60 -3.39 -30.05 -1.85
N THR A 61 -3.35 -31.16 -1.14
CA THR A 61 -4.48 -32.08 -1.01
C THR A 61 -5.54 -31.53 -0.06
N ALA A 62 -5.25 -30.45 0.65
CA ALA A 62 -6.27 -29.68 1.32
C ALA A 62 -7.23 -29.14 0.27
N ALA A 63 -8.51 -29.42 0.47
CA ALA A 63 -9.60 -29.04 -0.41
C ALA A 63 -9.34 -27.70 -1.08
N THR A 64 -9.58 -27.67 -2.38
CA THR A 64 -9.50 -26.44 -3.18
C THR A 64 -10.08 -25.31 -2.36
N PRO A 65 -9.31 -24.29 -2.05
CA PRO A 65 -9.81 -23.23 -1.19
C PRO A 65 -11.06 -22.66 -1.85
N TYR A 66 -12.17 -22.73 -1.16
CA TYR A 66 -13.41 -22.17 -1.66
C TYR A 66 -13.25 -20.65 -1.82
N PRO A 67 -13.86 -20.07 -2.85
CA PRO A 67 -13.91 -18.61 -2.95
C PRO A 67 -14.43 -18.05 -1.64
N VAL A 68 -13.80 -16.99 -1.15
CA VAL A 68 -14.23 -16.33 0.06
C VAL A 68 -15.65 -15.83 -0.12
N ASN A 69 -16.62 -16.39 0.56
CA ASN A 69 -18.02 -16.02 0.44
C ASN A 69 -18.29 -14.71 1.18
N ALA A 70 -18.62 -13.69 0.43
CA ALA A 70 -19.11 -12.37 0.84
C ALA A 70 -18.16 -11.55 1.72
N SER A 71 -17.47 -10.59 1.11
CA SER A 71 -16.96 -9.45 1.82
C SER A 71 -18.08 -8.43 1.98
N LEU A 72 -18.51 -8.17 3.19
CA LEU A 72 -19.38 -7.05 3.50
C LEU A 72 -18.48 -5.87 3.86
N VAL A 73 -18.59 -4.79 3.12
CA VAL A 73 -17.92 -3.55 3.47
C VAL A 73 -18.94 -2.64 4.13
N ASP A 74 -18.76 -2.41 5.41
CA ASP A 74 -19.48 -1.36 6.14
C ASP A 74 -18.62 -0.10 6.07
N ARG A 75 -19.12 0.92 5.39
CA ARG A 75 -18.47 2.23 5.29
C ARG A 75 -19.26 3.22 6.13
N ARG A 76 -18.55 3.94 6.99
CA ARG A 76 -19.17 4.95 7.87
C ARG A 76 -18.74 6.35 7.47
N ASP A 77 -19.53 7.33 7.92
CA ASP A 77 -19.30 8.75 7.65
C ASP A 77 -17.96 9.26 8.24
N ASP A 78 -17.39 8.55 9.21
CA ASP A 78 -16.08 8.85 9.81
C ASP A 78 -14.88 8.38 8.97
N ASN A 79 -15.12 7.97 7.73
CA ASN A 79 -14.11 7.36 6.83
C ASN A 79 -13.51 6.05 7.40
N SER A 80 -14.26 5.33 8.22
CA SER A 80 -13.91 3.96 8.56
C SER A 80 -14.54 2.97 7.59
N ALA A 81 -13.90 1.82 7.42
CA ALA A 81 -14.44 0.70 6.66
C ALA A 81 -14.20 -0.60 7.42
N THR A 82 -15.20 -1.45 7.44
CA THR A 82 -15.09 -2.80 8.01
C THR A 82 -15.29 -3.80 6.88
N LEU A 83 -14.27 -4.62 6.64
CA LEU A 83 -14.38 -5.78 5.78
C LEU A 83 -14.69 -6.97 6.65
N ALA A 84 -15.65 -7.80 6.24
CA ALA A 84 -15.95 -9.06 6.91
C ALA A 84 -16.22 -10.15 5.88
N TRP A 85 -15.73 -11.35 6.13
CA TRP A 85 -15.90 -12.49 5.25
C TRP A 85 -16.06 -13.78 6.03
N LYS A 86 -16.60 -14.80 5.36
CA LYS A 86 -16.75 -16.12 5.95
C LYS A 86 -15.42 -16.87 5.98
N ALA A 87 -15.11 -17.51 7.10
CA ALA A 87 -13.92 -18.34 7.23
C ALA A 87 -13.96 -19.55 6.30
N VAL A 88 -13.07 -19.59 5.34
CA VAL A 88 -12.91 -20.70 4.37
C VAL A 88 -11.45 -21.08 4.13
N SER A 89 -10.53 -20.28 4.65
CA SER A 89 -9.09 -20.48 4.51
C SER A 89 -8.38 -20.14 5.82
N PRO A 90 -7.20 -20.72 6.09
CA PRO A 90 -6.44 -20.41 7.31
C PRO A 90 -5.90 -18.97 7.31
N TYR A 91 -5.64 -18.42 6.15
CA TYR A 91 -5.13 -17.07 5.97
C TYR A 91 -5.83 -16.38 4.80
N TYR A 92 -5.65 -15.06 4.72
CA TYR A 92 -6.23 -14.22 3.68
C TYR A 92 -5.22 -13.20 3.21
N ASN A 93 -5.23 -12.93 1.91
CA ASN A 93 -4.61 -11.76 1.33
C ASN A 93 -5.69 -10.74 1.02
N ILE A 94 -5.47 -9.51 1.43
CA ILE A 94 -6.42 -8.42 1.27
C ILE A 94 -5.80 -7.39 0.35
N TYR A 95 -6.53 -7.04 -0.69
CA TYR A 95 -6.13 -6.11 -1.73
C TYR A 95 -7.01 -4.87 -1.69
N ALA A 96 -6.47 -3.74 -2.10
CA ALA A 96 -7.19 -2.50 -2.23
C ALA A 96 -6.73 -1.72 -3.46
N SER A 97 -7.67 -1.08 -4.14
CA SER A 97 -7.38 -0.26 -5.31
C SER A 97 -8.41 0.84 -5.48
N TYR A 98 -8.04 1.90 -6.18
CA TYR A 98 -8.99 2.94 -6.61
C TYR A 98 -9.70 2.57 -7.93
N SER A 99 -9.33 1.46 -8.54
CA SER A 99 -9.98 0.91 -9.72
C SER A 99 -10.82 -0.31 -9.35
N TYR A 100 -12.00 -0.43 -9.95
CA TYR A 100 -12.86 -1.60 -9.80
C TYR A 100 -13.03 -2.31 -11.16
N PRO A 101 -12.93 -3.63 -11.20
CA PRO A 101 -12.57 -4.55 -10.12
C PRO A 101 -11.11 -4.36 -9.66
N VAL A 102 -10.83 -4.73 -8.40
CA VAL A 102 -9.47 -4.68 -7.86
C VAL A 102 -8.61 -5.72 -8.57
N ASP A 103 -7.53 -5.30 -9.20
CA ASP A 103 -6.55 -6.20 -9.78
C ASP A 103 -5.72 -6.86 -8.66
N THR A 104 -5.99 -8.13 -8.40
CA THR A 104 -5.29 -8.92 -7.37
C THR A 104 -4.02 -9.59 -7.88
N GLU A 105 -3.71 -9.50 -9.15
CA GLU A 105 -2.44 -9.95 -9.69
C GLU A 105 -1.36 -8.85 -9.59
N ASP A 106 -1.78 -7.61 -9.37
CA ASP A 106 -0.87 -6.51 -9.12
C ASP A 106 -0.54 -6.44 -7.62
N ALA A 107 0.69 -6.82 -7.25
CA ALA A 107 1.17 -6.80 -5.87
C ALA A 107 1.14 -5.39 -5.22
N ARG A 108 1.08 -4.32 -6.01
CA ARG A 108 0.95 -2.95 -5.50
C ARG A 108 -0.39 -2.69 -4.81
N ASN A 109 -1.40 -3.49 -5.15
CA ASN A 109 -2.71 -3.45 -4.53
C ASN A 109 -2.79 -4.27 -3.24
N LEU A 110 -1.74 -5.01 -2.87
CA LEU A 110 -1.72 -5.84 -1.67
C LEU A 110 -1.70 -4.96 -0.42
N LEU A 111 -2.76 -5.07 0.38
CA LEU A 111 -2.94 -4.31 1.61
C LEU A 111 -2.46 -5.09 2.85
N PHE A 112 -2.81 -6.38 2.93
CA PHE A 112 -2.36 -7.31 3.95
C PHE A 112 -2.08 -8.68 3.34
N THR A 113 -1.06 -9.35 3.85
CA THR A 113 -0.76 -10.75 3.49
C THR A 113 -0.80 -11.64 4.74
N ARG A 114 -1.22 -12.89 4.57
CA ARG A 114 -1.34 -13.91 5.63
C ARG A 114 -2.17 -13.44 6.84
N TYR A 115 -3.19 -12.66 6.59
CA TYR A 115 -4.10 -12.21 7.63
C TYR A 115 -4.96 -13.38 8.12
N SER A 116 -5.00 -13.64 9.44
CA SER A 116 -5.71 -14.78 10.03
C SER A 116 -7.12 -14.46 10.53
N GLY A 117 -7.52 -13.18 10.52
CA GLY A 117 -8.85 -12.76 10.97
C GLY A 117 -9.92 -12.95 9.89
N GLN A 118 -11.18 -12.84 10.30
CA GLN A 118 -12.36 -12.88 9.43
C GLN A 118 -12.99 -11.51 9.23
N SER A 119 -12.44 -10.50 9.87
CA SER A 119 -12.83 -9.11 9.70
C SER A 119 -11.63 -8.19 9.86
N LEU A 120 -11.64 -7.09 9.14
CA LEU A 120 -10.62 -6.07 9.19
C LEU A 120 -11.29 -4.71 9.31
N GLN A 121 -10.91 -3.97 10.34
CA GLN A 121 -11.34 -2.58 10.51
C GLN A 121 -10.25 -1.63 10.04
N LEU A 122 -10.60 -0.74 9.14
CA LEU A 122 -9.73 0.28 8.58
C LEU A 122 -10.24 1.65 8.98
N ARG A 123 -9.33 2.55 9.33
CA ARG A 123 -9.64 3.94 9.67
C ARG A 123 -9.05 4.87 8.61
N ASN A 124 -9.64 6.05 8.47
CA ASN A 124 -9.19 7.06 7.50
C ASN A 124 -9.17 6.57 6.04
N VAL A 125 -10.04 5.63 5.72
CA VAL A 125 -10.12 5.05 4.37
C VAL A 125 -10.74 6.05 3.41
N ASN A 126 -10.15 6.18 2.23
CA ASN A 126 -10.78 6.94 1.17
C ASN A 126 -12.07 6.24 0.74
N PRO A 127 -13.22 6.93 0.64
CA PRO A 127 -14.50 6.32 0.27
C PRO A 127 -14.50 5.66 -1.13
N ASN A 128 -13.56 6.04 -1.99
CA ASN A 128 -13.44 5.47 -3.34
C ASN A 128 -12.45 4.30 -3.43
N LEU A 129 -11.96 3.79 -2.32
CA LEU A 129 -11.10 2.62 -2.29
C LEU A 129 -11.96 1.35 -2.32
N TYR A 130 -11.72 0.48 -3.29
CA TYR A 130 -12.35 -0.84 -3.42
C TYR A 130 -11.46 -1.90 -2.79
N PHE A 131 -12.07 -2.99 -2.36
CA PHE A 131 -11.38 -4.09 -1.70
C PHE A 131 -11.65 -5.42 -2.37
N ALA A 132 -10.67 -6.30 -2.32
CA ALA A 132 -10.81 -7.71 -2.67
C ALA A 132 -10.12 -8.58 -1.63
N VAL A 133 -10.67 -9.76 -1.38
CA VAL A 133 -10.13 -10.72 -0.43
C VAL A 133 -9.91 -12.04 -1.15
N ARG A 134 -8.72 -12.62 -0.98
CA ARG A 134 -8.38 -13.97 -1.45
C ARG A 134 -8.05 -14.85 -0.25
N GLY A 135 -8.60 -16.05 -0.21
CA GLY A 135 -8.15 -17.05 0.75
C GLY A 135 -6.74 -17.52 0.39
N LEU A 136 -5.92 -17.77 1.40
CA LEU A 136 -4.53 -18.20 1.23
C LEU A 136 -4.32 -19.49 2.03
N ASP A 137 -3.78 -20.51 1.38
CA ASP A 137 -3.35 -21.71 2.06
C ASP A 137 -1.94 -21.55 2.69
N ARG A 138 -1.50 -22.55 3.44
CA ARG A 138 -0.17 -22.54 4.07
C ARG A 138 0.99 -22.61 3.06
N TYR A 139 0.73 -22.99 1.81
CA TYR A 139 1.72 -23.16 0.76
C TYR A 139 1.80 -21.95 -0.19
N GLY A 140 1.01 -20.92 0.05
CA GLY A 140 1.01 -19.70 -0.76
C GLY A 140 0.06 -19.74 -1.97
N HIS A 141 -0.84 -20.72 -2.06
CA HIS A 141 -1.85 -20.74 -3.12
C HIS A 141 -3.05 -19.88 -2.71
N GLU A 142 -3.48 -19.04 -3.63
CA GLU A 142 -4.62 -18.17 -3.42
C GLU A 142 -5.87 -18.67 -4.11
N THR A 143 -7.03 -18.40 -3.49
CA THR A 143 -8.34 -18.60 -4.11
C THR A 143 -8.61 -17.53 -5.17
N PRO A 144 -9.61 -17.73 -6.04
CA PRO A 144 -10.18 -16.63 -6.80
C PRO A 144 -10.56 -15.46 -5.89
N ALA A 145 -10.41 -14.25 -6.40
CA ALA A 145 -10.72 -13.05 -5.65
C ALA A 145 -12.22 -12.91 -5.43
N LEU A 146 -12.61 -12.63 -4.20
CA LEU A 146 -13.93 -12.08 -3.93
C LEU A 146 -13.85 -10.57 -3.95
N GLN A 147 -14.54 -9.97 -4.90
CA GLN A 147 -14.62 -8.53 -5.00
C GLN A 147 -15.63 -7.96 -4.02
N GLU A 148 -15.37 -6.78 -3.51
CA GLU A 148 -16.35 -6.02 -2.74
C GLU A 148 -17.63 -5.85 -3.55
N ASN A 149 -18.78 -6.17 -2.94
CA ASN A 149 -20.06 -5.86 -3.56
C ASN A 149 -20.28 -4.35 -3.53
N VAL A 150 -20.05 -3.71 -4.67
CA VAL A 150 -20.44 -2.32 -4.84
C VAL A 150 -21.97 -2.28 -4.90
N LYS A 151 -22.61 -2.03 -3.75
CA LYS A 151 -24.03 -1.68 -3.77
C LYS A 151 -24.13 -0.42 -4.61
N SER A 152 -24.89 -0.47 -5.69
CA SER A 152 -25.17 0.63 -6.62
C SER A 152 -25.95 1.81 -6.00
N SER A 153 -26.05 1.87 -4.68
CA SER A 153 -26.68 2.93 -3.96
C SER A 153 -25.68 4.08 -3.74
N LYS A 154 -25.73 5.02 -4.68
CA LYS A 154 -25.23 6.39 -4.52
C LYS A 154 -23.79 6.50 -3.97
N LEU A 155 -22.83 5.91 -4.64
CA LEU A 155 -21.54 6.55 -4.73
C LEU A 155 -21.80 7.87 -5.46
N SER A 156 -22.02 8.94 -4.71
CA SER A 156 -21.74 10.26 -5.23
C SER A 156 -20.38 10.14 -5.87
N ALA A 157 -20.33 10.36 -7.17
CA ALA A 157 -19.08 10.32 -7.92
C ALA A 157 -18.20 11.49 -7.47
N SER A 158 -17.71 11.41 -6.26
CA SER A 158 -16.52 12.10 -5.83
C SER A 158 -15.40 11.39 -6.56
N HIS A 159 -15.17 11.80 -7.78
CA HIS A 159 -14.04 11.36 -8.58
C HIS A 159 -12.80 11.57 -7.72
N THR A 160 -12.24 10.49 -7.18
CA THR A 160 -10.93 10.59 -6.54
C THR A 160 -9.97 10.94 -7.66
N MET A 161 -9.58 12.19 -7.68
CA MET A 161 -8.65 12.69 -8.66
C MET A 161 -7.35 11.93 -8.51
N LEU A 162 -6.96 11.20 -9.55
CA LEU A 162 -5.62 10.63 -9.61
C LEU A 162 -4.66 11.79 -9.86
N LEU A 163 -3.85 12.08 -8.85
CA LEU A 163 -2.86 13.13 -8.93
C LEU A 163 -1.66 12.63 -9.74
N GLN A 164 -1.23 13.46 -10.68
CA GLN A 164 -0.07 13.16 -11.52
C GLN A 164 1.23 13.38 -10.75
N ASN A 165 2.20 12.51 -10.99
CA ASN A 165 3.55 12.63 -10.48
C ASN A 165 4.57 12.09 -11.49
N ASP A 166 5.80 12.52 -11.34
CA ASP A 166 6.95 12.09 -12.16
C ASP A 166 7.86 11.08 -11.40
N GLY A 167 7.42 10.61 -10.24
CA GLY A 167 8.19 9.74 -9.34
C GLY A 167 9.02 10.50 -8.31
N GLN A 168 9.28 11.79 -8.53
CA GLN A 168 9.95 12.68 -7.56
C GLN A 168 9.02 13.74 -7.00
N TYR A 169 8.13 14.27 -7.82
CA TYR A 169 7.22 15.35 -7.46
C TYR A 169 5.79 15.01 -7.81
N LEU A 170 4.90 15.27 -6.86
CA LEU A 170 3.45 15.16 -7.02
C LEU A 170 2.89 16.52 -7.41
N THR A 171 2.18 16.58 -8.53
CA THR A 171 1.50 17.80 -8.99
C THR A 171 0.20 18.00 -8.23
N LEU A 172 0.05 19.15 -7.60
CA LEU A 172 -1.15 19.50 -6.85
C LEU A 172 -2.19 20.16 -7.74
N PRO A 173 -3.48 19.92 -7.54
CA PRO A 173 -4.52 20.62 -8.26
C PRO A 173 -4.55 22.10 -7.90
N ALA A 174 -4.73 22.95 -8.92
CA ALA A 174 -4.67 24.41 -8.78
C ALA A 174 -5.80 25.05 -7.95
N ALA A 175 -6.80 24.27 -7.54
CA ALA A 175 -8.08 24.80 -7.02
C ALA A 175 -8.13 25.03 -5.52
N VAL A 176 -7.07 24.77 -4.76
CA VAL A 176 -7.12 24.85 -3.29
C VAL A 176 -6.40 26.09 -2.80
N LYS A 177 -7.17 27.09 -2.37
CA LYS A 177 -6.62 28.23 -1.62
C LYS A 177 -6.22 27.74 -0.22
N LEU A 178 -4.95 27.54 0.01
CA LEU A 178 -4.40 27.12 1.28
C LEU A 178 -3.82 28.31 2.02
N THR A 179 -3.95 28.30 3.33
CA THR A 179 -3.34 29.25 4.25
C THR A 179 -2.05 28.70 4.84
N ASP A 180 -1.26 29.57 5.44
CA ASP A 180 0.02 29.20 6.09
C ASP A 180 -0.14 28.17 7.23
N ALA A 181 -1.36 28.04 7.78
CA ALA A 181 -1.66 27.10 8.86
C ALA A 181 -2.16 25.74 8.36
N ASP A 182 -2.24 25.54 7.06
CA ASP A 182 -2.73 24.29 6.47
C ASP A 182 -1.56 23.31 6.23
N HIS A 183 -1.88 22.02 6.24
CA HIS A 183 -0.87 20.98 6.07
C HIS A 183 -1.36 19.94 5.06
N TYR A 184 -0.47 19.51 4.19
CA TYR A 184 -0.64 18.31 3.40
C TYR A 184 -0.27 17.09 4.22
N VAL A 185 -1.08 16.05 4.15
CA VAL A 185 -0.85 14.77 4.82
C VAL A 185 -0.88 13.66 3.80
N ILE A 186 0.24 12.93 3.70
CA ILE A 186 0.35 11.75 2.86
C ILE A 186 0.08 10.53 3.75
N LEU A 187 -0.84 9.69 3.29
CA LEU A 187 -1.24 8.47 3.99
C LEU A 187 -0.97 7.24 3.11
N SER A 188 -0.62 6.14 3.77
CA SER A 188 -0.62 4.82 3.13
C SER A 188 -2.04 4.36 2.81
N LEU A 189 -2.18 3.24 2.10
CA LEU A 189 -3.48 2.58 1.89
C LEU A 189 -4.17 2.18 3.20
N GLN A 190 -3.39 1.87 4.25
CA GLN A 190 -3.89 1.53 5.59
C GLN A 190 -4.36 2.76 6.38
N GLY A 191 -4.28 3.95 5.81
CA GLY A 191 -4.62 5.19 6.51
C GLY A 191 -3.56 5.65 7.52
N VAL A 192 -2.36 5.06 7.50
CA VAL A 192 -1.24 5.50 8.33
C VAL A 192 -0.66 6.78 7.78
N ILE A 193 -0.48 7.77 8.64
CA ILE A 193 0.16 9.02 8.27
C ILE A 193 1.66 8.75 8.06
N LEU A 194 2.13 8.96 6.83
CA LEU A 194 3.53 8.79 6.47
C LEU A 194 4.28 10.11 6.53
N ARG A 195 3.60 11.21 6.21
CA ARG A 195 4.21 12.53 6.17
C ARG A 195 3.20 13.64 6.40
N ILE A 196 3.64 14.68 7.09
CA ILE A 196 2.92 15.95 7.24
C ILE A 196 3.83 17.04 6.69
N ILE A 197 3.33 17.82 5.74
CA ILE A 197 4.06 18.87 5.05
C ILE A 197 3.30 20.18 5.20
N SER A 198 3.98 21.24 5.65
CA SER A 198 3.36 22.57 5.72
C SER A 198 2.99 23.05 4.32
N ALA A 199 1.81 23.65 4.17
CA ALA A 199 1.34 24.14 2.87
C ALA A 199 2.13 25.35 2.35
N LYS A 200 2.77 26.13 3.23
CA LYS A 200 3.48 27.37 2.88
C LYS A 200 4.69 27.23 1.97
N PRO A 201 5.56 26.21 2.10
CA PRO A 201 6.78 26.14 1.27
C PRO A 201 6.58 25.45 -0.08
N VAL A 202 5.34 25.12 -0.46
CA VAL A 202 5.10 24.42 -1.73
C VAL A 202 5.27 25.38 -2.90
N ARG A 203 6.39 25.24 -3.60
CA ARG A 203 6.68 25.99 -4.82
C ARG A 203 6.12 25.26 -6.04
N ASN A 204 5.65 26.00 -7.03
CA ASN A 204 5.18 25.48 -8.32
C ASN A 204 4.07 24.42 -8.23
N ASN A 205 3.26 24.39 -7.15
CA ASN A 205 2.22 23.39 -6.92
C ASN A 205 2.74 21.94 -6.93
N GLN A 206 3.95 21.72 -6.46
CA GLN A 206 4.58 20.40 -6.43
C GLN A 206 5.00 20.01 -5.02
N LEU A 207 4.65 18.79 -4.61
CA LEU A 207 5.14 18.16 -3.38
C LEU A 207 6.23 17.16 -3.70
N PHE A 208 7.34 17.23 -2.99
CA PHE A 208 8.39 16.23 -3.11
C PHE A 208 7.93 14.89 -2.49
N ILE A 209 7.99 13.83 -3.29
CA ILE A 209 7.63 12.46 -2.93
C ILE A 209 8.75 11.45 -3.24
N GLY A 210 9.92 11.93 -3.64
CA GLY A 210 11.03 11.12 -4.12
C GLY A 210 11.62 10.14 -3.11
N ASP A 211 11.24 10.21 -1.85
CA ASP A 211 11.62 9.29 -0.77
C ASP A 211 10.53 8.25 -0.43
N LEU A 212 9.33 8.36 -1.04
CA LEU A 212 8.32 7.32 -0.88
C LEU A 212 8.67 6.10 -1.73
N SER A 213 8.44 4.91 -1.21
CA SER A 213 8.56 3.66 -1.95
C SER A 213 7.53 3.54 -3.07
N ASN A 214 7.74 2.60 -4.01
CA ASN A 214 6.72 2.28 -5.00
C ASN A 214 5.44 1.82 -4.28
N GLY A 215 4.30 2.41 -4.63
CA GLY A 215 3.05 2.10 -3.97
C GLY A 215 1.95 3.13 -4.24
N MET A 216 0.78 2.86 -3.68
CA MET A 216 -0.36 3.78 -3.74
C MET A 216 -0.50 4.55 -2.44
N TYR A 217 -0.79 5.83 -2.55
CA TYR A 217 -0.91 6.76 -1.46
C TYR A 217 -2.12 7.66 -1.64
N SER A 218 -2.62 8.22 -0.55
CA SER A 218 -3.63 9.26 -0.59
C SER A 218 -3.08 10.56 -0.03
N LEU A 219 -3.53 11.67 -0.61
CA LEU A 219 -3.21 13.02 -0.17
C LEU A 219 -4.46 13.65 0.45
N LYS A 220 -4.32 14.17 1.64
CA LYS A 220 -5.33 14.99 2.33
C LYS A 220 -4.74 16.35 2.69
N VAL A 221 -5.61 17.33 2.87
CA VAL A 221 -5.27 18.62 3.47
C VAL A 221 -5.95 18.71 4.83
N TYR A 222 -5.22 19.12 5.83
CA TYR A 222 -5.74 19.52 7.12
C TYR A 222 -5.66 21.04 7.23
N ASN A 223 -6.79 21.68 7.44
CA ASN A 223 -6.82 23.13 7.66
C ASN A 223 -6.63 23.47 9.14
N HIS A 224 -6.41 24.75 9.41
CA HIS A 224 -6.23 25.28 10.76
C HIS A 224 -7.45 25.00 11.69
N LYS A 225 -8.63 24.69 11.15
CA LYS A 225 -9.84 24.31 11.90
C LYS A 225 -9.91 22.79 12.15
N LYS A 226 -8.81 22.05 11.96
CA LYS A 226 -8.70 20.59 12.10
C LYS A 226 -9.68 19.79 11.22
N LYS A 227 -10.20 20.38 10.14
CA LYS A 227 -10.99 19.66 9.15
C LYS A 227 -10.06 19.09 8.08
N SER A 228 -10.28 17.82 7.70
CA SER A 228 -9.53 17.17 6.64
C SER A 228 -10.35 17.11 5.36
N PHE A 229 -9.69 17.37 4.25
CA PHE A 229 -10.28 17.29 2.92
C PHE A 229 -9.44 16.35 2.06
N PRO A 230 -10.05 15.34 1.43
CA PRO A 230 -9.33 14.50 0.47
C PRO A 230 -8.98 15.32 -0.77
N MET A 231 -7.74 15.24 -1.21
CA MET A 231 -7.28 15.89 -2.44
C MET A 231 -7.20 14.92 -3.61
N GLY A 232 -6.86 13.68 -3.35
CA GLY A 232 -6.73 12.67 -4.37
C GLY A 232 -5.87 11.50 -3.91
N ALA A 233 -5.67 10.57 -4.84
CA ALA A 233 -4.75 9.47 -4.69
C ALA A 233 -3.62 9.60 -5.72
N PHE A 234 -2.48 8.99 -5.47
CA PHE A 234 -1.39 8.93 -6.42
C PHE A 234 -0.61 7.63 -6.27
N MET A 235 0.01 7.23 -7.35
CA MET A 235 0.86 6.05 -7.39
C MET A 235 2.30 6.49 -7.63
N VAL A 236 3.19 6.11 -6.75
CA VAL A 236 4.63 6.24 -6.97
C VAL A 236 5.10 5.02 -7.74
N ARG A 237 5.64 5.24 -8.93
CA ARG A 237 6.23 4.21 -9.77
C ARG A 237 7.56 4.71 -10.28
N ARG A 238 8.64 4.19 -9.75
CA ARG A 238 9.98 4.47 -10.27
C ARG A 238 10.27 3.46 -11.38
N LYS A 239 10.71 3.97 -12.51
CA LYS A 239 11.32 3.11 -13.53
C LYS A 239 12.62 2.58 -12.92
N SER A 240 12.74 1.27 -12.87
CA SER A 240 14.00 0.58 -12.66
C SER A 240 14.97 0.90 -13.80
#